data_8e33db13c1f3c6bb3d18d0cf6114dba5
#
_entry.id   8e33db13c1f3c6bb3d18d0cf6114dba5
#
_cell.length_a   1.000
_cell.length_b   1.000
_cell.length_c   1.000
_cell.angle_alpha   90.00
_cell.angle_beta   90.00
_cell.angle_gamma   90.00
#
_symmetry.space_group_name_H-M   'P 1'
#
loop_
_entity.id
_entity.type
_entity.pdbx_description
1 polymer ?
#
loop_
_entity_poly.entity_id
_entity_poly.type
_entity_poly.pdbx_seq_one_letter_code
_entity_poly.pdbx_strand_id
1 'polypeptide(L)'
;MAKIFEDEFMEAQADMVSICLEYVEDDAEKIYIYASCENRAITGDYFYKINGQIWQRHHLNRIPGKNYDVSGERQGMCMRILLQDVQKIQAVCKTYNQPMPTQFKLVYDVAKNSLDAHYEYENQYSYDPVKSS
;
A
#
# COMPACT_ATOMS: atom_id res chain seq x y z
N MET A 1 -2.61 -26.28 10.91
CA MET A 1 -3.52 -25.37 11.63
C MET A 1 -4.21 -24.44 10.64
N ALA A 2 -5.52 -24.27 10.78
CA ALA A 2 -6.24 -23.37 9.90
C ALA A 2 -5.84 -21.92 10.18
N LYS A 3 -5.68 -21.13 9.11
CA LYS A 3 -5.41 -19.71 9.24
C LYS A 3 -6.68 -18.96 9.62
N ILE A 4 -6.53 -17.92 10.40
CA ILE A 4 -7.64 -17.03 10.73
C ILE A 4 -7.61 -15.81 9.82
N PHE A 5 -8.69 -15.05 9.81
CA PHE A 5 -8.85 -13.87 8.97
C PHE A 5 -7.68 -12.88 9.13
N GLU A 6 -7.32 -12.56 10.38
CA GLU A 6 -6.25 -11.61 10.66
C GLU A 6 -4.91 -12.05 10.08
N ASP A 7 -4.62 -13.35 10.14
CA ASP A 7 -3.35 -13.89 9.61
C ASP A 7 -3.26 -13.67 8.10
N GLU A 8 -4.31 -14.02 7.37
CA GLU A 8 -4.30 -13.87 5.91
C GLU A 8 -4.32 -12.41 5.48
N PHE A 9 -5.06 -11.57 6.21
CA PHE A 9 -5.10 -10.14 5.97
C PHE A 9 -3.71 -9.52 6.16
N MET A 10 -3.04 -9.87 7.26
CA MET A 10 -1.71 -9.34 7.55
C MET A 10 -0.64 -9.88 6.61
N GLU A 11 -0.76 -11.12 6.15
CA GLU A 11 0.15 -11.66 5.15
C GLU A 11 0.12 -10.85 3.85
N ALA A 12 -1.08 -10.47 3.39
CA ALA A 12 -1.22 -9.66 2.19
C ALA A 12 -0.62 -8.27 2.40
N GLN A 13 -0.84 -7.65 3.57
CA GLN A 13 -0.25 -6.35 3.88
C GLN A 13 1.27 -6.43 3.96
N ALA A 14 1.81 -7.50 4.55
CA ALA A 14 3.25 -7.70 4.63
C ALA A 14 3.87 -7.81 3.24
N ASP A 15 3.18 -8.45 2.30
CA ASP A 15 3.65 -8.53 0.92
C ASP A 15 3.63 -7.17 0.23
N MET A 16 2.62 -6.34 0.49
CA MET A 16 2.56 -4.97 0.00
C MET A 16 3.78 -4.16 0.46
N VAL A 17 4.11 -4.26 1.75
CA VAL A 17 5.29 -3.60 2.31
C VAL A 17 6.57 -4.15 1.68
N SER A 18 6.66 -5.46 1.55
CA SER A 18 7.84 -6.15 1.03
C SER A 18 8.19 -5.71 -0.39
N ILE A 19 7.20 -5.62 -1.27
CA ILE A 19 7.47 -5.22 -2.66
C ILE A 19 7.89 -3.75 -2.75
N CYS A 20 7.31 -2.89 -1.91
CA CYS A 20 7.70 -1.48 -1.88
C CYS A 20 9.09 -1.28 -1.29
N LEU A 21 9.46 -2.09 -0.30
CA LEU A 21 10.79 -2.05 0.29
C LEU A 21 11.86 -2.53 -0.71
N GLU A 22 11.54 -3.58 -1.47
CA GLU A 22 12.42 -4.10 -2.50
C GLU A 22 12.69 -3.06 -3.59
N TYR A 23 11.70 -2.24 -3.93
CA TYR A 23 11.81 -1.19 -4.92
C TYR A 23 12.95 -0.21 -4.60
N VAL A 24 13.21 0.05 -3.32
CA VAL A 24 14.29 0.94 -2.86
C VAL A 24 15.46 0.16 -2.26
N GLU A 25 15.56 -1.14 -2.54
CA GLU A 25 16.68 -1.98 -2.08
C GLU A 25 16.87 -1.89 -0.56
N ASP A 26 15.76 -1.87 0.18
CA ASP A 26 15.71 -1.77 1.65
C ASP A 26 16.27 -0.46 2.21
N ASP A 27 16.40 0.57 1.39
CA ASP A 27 17.10 1.80 1.75
C ASP A 27 16.14 2.97 1.92
N ALA A 28 15.25 2.88 2.89
CA ALA A 28 14.32 3.96 3.23
C ALA A 28 14.14 4.01 4.74
N GLU A 29 13.79 5.18 5.26
CA GLU A 29 13.42 5.32 6.67
C GLU A 29 12.01 4.85 6.91
N LYS A 30 11.10 5.26 6.03
CA LYS A 30 9.68 4.87 6.08
C LYS A 30 9.15 4.63 4.69
N ILE A 31 8.16 3.76 4.60
CA ILE A 31 7.40 3.49 3.39
C ILE A 31 5.95 3.87 3.65
N TYR A 32 5.39 4.66 2.75
CA TYR A 32 3.99 5.05 2.79
C TYR A 32 3.27 4.37 1.65
N ILE A 33 2.25 3.61 1.99
CA ILE A 33 1.44 2.89 1.00
C ILE A 33 0.00 3.36 1.16
N TYR A 34 -0.61 3.69 0.04
CA TYR A 34 -1.99 4.12 -0.02
C TYR A 34 -2.71 3.27 -1.04
N ALA A 35 -3.84 2.71 -0.65
CA ALA A 35 -4.65 1.92 -1.57
C ALA A 35 -6.12 2.25 -1.35
N SER A 36 -6.90 2.22 -2.43
CA SER A 36 -8.33 2.40 -2.33
C SER A 36 -9.07 1.35 -3.14
N CYS A 37 -10.26 1.02 -2.68
CA CYS A 37 -11.15 0.07 -3.32
C CYS A 37 -12.57 0.65 -3.25
N GLU A 38 -12.92 1.46 -4.24
CA GLU A 38 -14.21 2.15 -4.29
C GLU A 38 -14.79 2.03 -5.69
N ASN A 39 -16.12 1.87 -5.76
CA ASN A 39 -16.84 1.80 -7.03
C ASN A 39 -16.26 0.76 -8.00
N ARG A 40 -15.81 -0.40 -7.46
CA ARG A 40 -15.20 -1.49 -8.21
C ARG A 40 -13.85 -1.13 -8.83
N ALA A 41 -13.29 0.02 -8.47
CA ALA A 41 -11.97 0.43 -8.91
C ALA A 41 -10.98 0.28 -7.77
N ILE A 42 -9.82 -0.32 -8.09
CA ILE A 42 -8.72 -0.47 -7.15
C ILE A 42 -7.62 0.46 -7.60
N THR A 43 -7.17 1.34 -6.71
CA THR A 43 -6.06 2.24 -6.98
C THR A 43 -5.01 2.13 -5.90
N GLY A 44 -3.80 2.54 -6.19
CA GLY A 44 -2.74 2.51 -5.22
C GLY A 44 -1.67 3.54 -5.51
N ASP A 45 -0.91 3.85 -4.48
CA ASP A 45 0.25 4.72 -4.56
C ASP A 45 1.23 4.30 -3.47
N TYR A 46 2.49 4.60 -3.67
CA TYR A 46 3.50 4.37 -2.65
C TYR A 46 4.60 5.42 -2.81
N PHE A 47 5.13 5.85 -1.67
CA PHE A 47 6.21 6.83 -1.63
C PHE A 47 7.02 6.62 -0.36
N TYR A 48 8.10 7.37 -0.21
CA TYR A 48 9.14 7.04 0.75
C TYR A 48 9.60 8.25 1.53
N LYS A 49 10.08 8.01 2.74
CA LYS A 49 10.86 8.98 3.50
C LYS A 49 12.32 8.55 3.48
N ILE A 50 13.18 9.40 2.94
CA ILE A 50 14.62 9.17 2.84
C ILE A 50 15.34 10.47 3.19
N ASN A 51 16.32 10.37 4.07
CA ASN A 51 17.08 11.55 4.55
C ASN A 51 16.17 12.65 5.11
N GLY A 52 15.15 12.24 5.85
CA GLY A 52 14.22 13.16 6.50
C GLY A 52 13.21 13.83 5.58
N GLN A 53 13.16 13.50 4.31
CA GLN A 53 12.27 14.11 3.33
C GLN A 53 11.40 13.08 2.64
N ILE A 54 10.24 13.52 2.17
CA ILE A 54 9.31 12.66 1.43
C ILE A 54 9.64 12.72 -0.07
N TRP A 55 9.71 11.55 -0.69
CA TRP A 55 10.04 11.41 -2.11
C TRP A 55 9.04 10.52 -2.82
N GLN A 56 8.54 10.99 -3.94
CA GLN A 56 7.72 10.17 -4.83
C GLN A 56 8.61 9.10 -5.48
N ARG A 57 8.04 7.93 -5.78
CA ARG A 57 8.81 6.79 -6.31
C ARG A 57 9.57 7.09 -7.60
N HIS A 58 9.05 7.99 -8.42
CA HIS A 58 9.70 8.34 -9.70
C HIS A 58 10.75 9.44 -9.56
N HIS A 59 10.87 10.04 -8.38
CA HIS A 59 11.83 11.12 -8.10
C HIS A 59 13.01 10.69 -7.23
N LEU A 60 13.12 9.41 -6.90
CA LEU A 60 14.12 8.92 -5.95
C LEU A 60 15.56 9.21 -6.38
N ASN A 61 15.83 9.19 -7.68
CA ASN A 61 17.19 9.44 -8.18
C ASN A 61 17.59 10.92 -8.19
N ARG A 62 16.69 11.81 -7.75
CA ARG A 62 17.04 13.20 -7.46
C ARG A 62 17.79 13.31 -6.13
N ILE A 63 17.74 12.28 -5.29
CA ILE A 63 18.48 12.24 -4.03
C ILE A 63 19.94 11.99 -4.35
N PRO A 64 20.89 12.84 -3.89
CA PRO A 64 22.31 12.65 -4.18
C PRO A 64 22.79 11.25 -3.75
N GLY A 65 23.53 10.60 -4.63
CA GLY A 65 24.11 9.28 -4.37
C GLY A 65 23.17 8.10 -4.56
N LYS A 66 21.92 8.34 -4.95
CA LYS A 66 20.94 7.26 -5.16
C LYS A 66 20.84 6.94 -6.65
N ASN A 67 20.71 5.66 -6.96
CA ASN A 67 20.61 5.18 -8.34
C ASN A 67 19.72 3.93 -8.37
N TYR A 68 18.42 4.12 -8.13
CA TYR A 68 17.44 3.03 -8.18
C TYR A 68 16.92 2.83 -9.60
N ASP A 69 16.37 1.66 -9.85
CA ASP A 69 15.62 1.44 -11.09
C ASP A 69 14.22 2.03 -10.92
N VAL A 70 14.03 3.25 -11.43
CA VAL A 70 12.75 3.94 -11.40
C VAL A 70 12.08 3.95 -12.78
N SER A 71 12.42 2.97 -13.63
CA SER A 71 11.82 2.84 -14.96
C SER A 71 10.30 2.62 -14.86
N GLY A 72 9.59 2.95 -15.92
CA GLY A 72 8.16 2.69 -16.00
C GLY A 72 7.84 1.22 -15.84
N GLU A 73 8.69 0.33 -16.36
CA GLU A 73 8.55 -1.11 -16.22
C GLU A 73 8.63 -1.54 -14.76
N ARG A 74 9.64 -1.04 -14.03
CA ARG A 74 9.82 -1.36 -12.60
C ARG A 74 8.68 -0.84 -11.75
N GLN A 75 8.27 0.41 -11.99
CA GLN A 75 7.14 1.01 -11.30
C GLN A 75 5.85 0.23 -11.56
N GLY A 76 5.62 -0.15 -12.82
CA GLY A 76 4.43 -0.91 -13.21
C GLY A 76 4.40 -2.29 -12.57
N MET A 77 5.54 -2.96 -12.47
CA MET A 77 5.63 -4.27 -11.83
C MET A 77 5.30 -4.17 -10.33
N CYS A 78 5.87 -3.20 -9.65
CA CYS A 78 5.62 -2.98 -8.23
C CYS A 78 4.13 -2.66 -7.99
N MET A 79 3.56 -1.77 -8.81
CA MET A 79 2.15 -1.41 -8.70
C MET A 79 1.24 -2.60 -8.95
N ARG A 80 1.57 -3.45 -9.93
CA ARG A 80 0.78 -4.65 -10.23
C ARG A 80 0.72 -5.58 -9.02
N ILE A 81 1.86 -5.82 -8.37
CA ILE A 81 1.91 -6.68 -7.19
C ILE A 81 1.13 -6.07 -6.04
N LEU A 82 1.28 -4.76 -5.85
CA LEU A 82 0.54 -4.02 -4.82
C LEU A 82 -0.98 -4.19 -4.99
N LEU A 83 -1.47 -4.00 -6.21
CA LEU A 83 -2.88 -4.13 -6.51
C LEU A 83 -3.37 -5.57 -6.43
N GLN A 84 -2.53 -6.55 -6.78
CA GLN A 84 -2.85 -7.96 -6.58
C GLN A 84 -3.05 -8.28 -5.10
N ASP A 85 -2.25 -7.68 -4.24
CA ASP A 85 -2.39 -7.88 -2.79
C ASP A 85 -3.69 -7.27 -2.27
N VAL A 86 -4.11 -6.12 -2.81
CA VAL A 86 -5.41 -5.55 -2.48
C VAL A 86 -6.53 -6.51 -2.90
N GLN A 87 -6.41 -7.13 -4.08
CA GLN A 87 -7.37 -8.14 -4.53
C GLN A 87 -7.40 -9.37 -3.61
N LYS A 88 -6.24 -9.80 -3.11
CA LYS A 88 -6.17 -10.88 -2.13
C LYS A 88 -6.92 -10.50 -0.84
N ILE A 89 -6.78 -9.26 -0.40
CA ILE A 89 -7.48 -8.78 0.78
C ILE A 89 -9.00 -8.79 0.53
N GLN A 90 -9.44 -8.40 -0.67
CA GLN A 90 -10.86 -8.50 -1.02
C GLN A 90 -11.36 -9.93 -0.91
N ALA A 91 -10.60 -10.90 -1.44
CA ALA A 91 -10.97 -12.31 -1.40
C ALA A 91 -11.02 -12.82 0.04
N VAL A 92 -10.06 -12.42 0.87
CA VAL A 92 -10.00 -12.80 2.29
C VAL A 92 -11.21 -12.24 3.03
N CYS A 93 -11.52 -10.97 2.84
CA CYS A 93 -12.68 -10.35 3.48
C CYS A 93 -13.97 -11.06 3.08
N LYS A 94 -14.11 -11.41 1.81
CA LYS A 94 -15.28 -12.13 1.31
C LYS A 94 -15.38 -13.53 1.93
N THR A 95 -14.26 -14.24 1.98
CA THR A 95 -14.21 -15.61 2.53
C THR A 95 -14.64 -15.65 3.99
N TYR A 96 -14.21 -14.66 4.78
CA TYR A 96 -14.49 -14.60 6.21
C TYR A 96 -15.69 -13.70 6.56
N ASN A 97 -16.41 -13.23 5.54
CA ASN A 97 -17.59 -12.37 5.71
C ASN A 97 -17.27 -11.13 6.56
N GLN A 98 -16.15 -10.47 6.25
CA GLN A 98 -15.71 -9.26 6.92
C GLN A 98 -15.84 -8.07 5.98
N PRO A 99 -16.08 -6.86 6.51
CA PRO A 99 -16.17 -5.67 5.65
C PRO A 99 -14.83 -5.38 4.98
N MET A 100 -14.88 -4.96 3.72
CA MET A 100 -13.69 -4.56 2.97
C MET A 100 -13.44 -3.07 3.17
N PRO A 101 -12.25 -2.66 3.60
CA PRO A 101 -11.92 -1.23 3.67
C PRO A 101 -12.00 -0.58 2.29
N THR A 102 -12.50 0.66 2.23
CA THR A 102 -12.48 1.46 1.02
C THR A 102 -11.13 2.13 0.82
N GLN A 103 -10.40 2.39 1.91
CA GLN A 103 -9.06 2.94 1.86
C GLN A 103 -8.17 2.27 2.89
N PHE A 104 -6.90 2.14 2.51
CA PHE A 104 -5.82 1.67 3.38
C PHE A 104 -4.73 2.72 3.36
N LYS A 105 -4.23 3.07 4.54
CA LYS A 105 -3.02 3.88 4.69
C LYS A 105 -2.07 3.10 5.55
N LEU A 106 -0.96 2.68 4.96
CA LEU A 106 0.04 1.89 5.66
C LEU A 106 1.32 2.73 5.78
N VAL A 107 1.87 2.81 6.97
CA VAL A 107 3.15 3.45 7.21
C VAL A 107 4.06 2.44 7.87
N TYR A 108 5.10 2.05 7.16
CA TYR A 108 6.07 1.09 7.66
C TYR A 108 7.34 1.81 8.07
N ASP A 109 7.74 1.65 9.32
CA ASP A 109 9.01 2.19 9.85
C ASP A 109 10.06 1.09 9.69
N VAL A 110 11.03 1.31 8.82
CA VAL A 110 12.02 0.29 8.47
C VAL A 110 12.90 -0.06 9.66
N ALA A 111 13.40 0.96 10.37
CA ALA A 111 14.31 0.74 11.49
C ALA A 111 13.62 -0.01 12.65
N LYS A 112 12.36 0.29 12.90
CA LYS A 112 11.60 -0.32 13.98
C LYS A 112 10.91 -1.61 13.56
N ASN A 113 10.89 -1.91 12.27
CA ASN A 113 10.14 -3.03 11.70
C ASN A 113 8.70 -3.03 12.22
N SER A 114 8.05 -1.87 12.17
CA SER A 114 6.69 -1.70 12.68
C SER A 114 5.78 -1.12 11.62
N LEU A 115 4.57 -1.66 11.52
CA LEU A 115 3.58 -1.24 10.55
C LEU A 115 2.41 -0.58 11.27
N ASP A 116 2.13 0.67 10.89
CA ASP A 116 0.94 1.40 11.28
C ASP A 116 -0.06 1.32 10.16
N ALA A 117 -1.25 0.82 10.44
CA ALA A 117 -2.28 0.65 9.43
C ALA A 117 -3.52 1.42 9.83
N HIS A 118 -4.07 2.16 8.88
CA HIS A 118 -5.28 2.94 9.05
C HIS A 118 -6.27 2.59 7.94
N TYR A 119 -7.49 2.28 8.30
CA TYR A 119 -8.53 1.84 7.36
C TYR A 119 -9.73 2.76 7.41
N GLU A 120 -10.29 3.04 6.23
CA GLU A 120 -11.57 3.71 6.11
C GLU A 120 -12.57 2.75 5.45
N TYR A 121 -13.83 2.87 5.80
CA TYR A 121 -14.88 1.98 5.31
C TYR A 121 -15.99 2.73 4.56
N GLU A 122 -15.84 4.04 4.40
CA GLU A 122 -16.77 4.86 3.65
C GLU A 122 -16.14 5.33 2.35
N ASN A 123 -16.94 5.54 1.32
CA ASN A 123 -16.45 6.06 0.04
C ASN A 123 -15.89 7.47 0.24
N GLN A 124 -14.61 7.64 -0.06
CA GLN A 124 -13.90 8.91 0.09
C GLN A 124 -13.86 9.70 -1.22
N TYR A 125 -13.96 9.01 -2.36
CA TYR A 125 -13.86 9.62 -3.68
C TYR A 125 -15.20 9.80 -4.37
N SER A 126 -16.22 9.11 -3.91
CA SER A 126 -17.55 9.12 -4.52
C SER A 126 -18.48 9.99 -3.71
N TYR A 127 -18.27 11.30 -3.79
CA TYR A 127 -19.12 12.24 -3.09
C TYR A 127 -20.53 12.24 -3.68
N ASP A 128 -21.50 11.97 -2.84
CA ASP A 128 -22.92 12.01 -3.22
C ASP A 128 -23.62 13.03 -2.32
N PRO A 129 -24.02 14.20 -2.85
CA PRO A 129 -24.65 15.24 -2.04
C PRO A 129 -25.95 14.77 -1.38
N VAL A 130 -26.67 13.85 -2.02
CA VAL A 130 -27.91 13.33 -1.46
C VAL A 130 -27.66 12.48 -0.24
N LYS A 131 -26.62 11.64 -0.28
CA LYS A 131 -26.24 10.79 0.85
C LYS A 131 -25.55 11.57 1.96
N SER A 132 -24.86 12.65 1.59
CA SER A 132 -24.10 13.46 2.53
C SER A 132 -24.94 14.46 3.30
N SER A 133 -26.12 14.73 2.83
CA SER A 133 -27.03 15.71 3.45
C SER A 133 -27.78 15.16 4.65
#